data_806a6cbfc05213fef86423544241b829
#
_entry.id   806a6cbfc05213fef86423544241b829
#
_cell.length_a   1.000
_cell.length_b   1.000
_cell.length_c   1.000
_cell.angle_alpha   90.00
_cell.angle_beta   90.00
_cell.angle_gamma   90.00
#
_symmetry.space_group_name_H-M   'P 1'
#
loop_
_entity.id
_entity.type
_entity.pdbx_description
1 polymer ?
#
loop_
_entity_poly.entity_id
_entity_poly.type
_entity_poly.pdbx_seq_one_letter_code
_entity_poly.pdbx_strand_id
1 'polypeptide(L)'
;MQAGTSSGVSLHFFHAIAAMALLASLQFGDNNNKRYSKEYLVSDVRCHIQRQHNRFYADSNAKCERLEVTVVAPGKDDLTLIDWYVSQSLMTGRVVIAMSNEVKLDASDSKEILFEDATCFGLKEHYDITGGRRMMTLSIAASAMTIDHVEFK
;
A
#
# COMPACT_ATOMS: atom_id res chain seq x y z
N MET A 1 -19.01 14.04 -30.74
CA MET A 1 -18.49 12.98 -31.55
C MET A 1 -17.04 12.66 -31.23
N GLN A 2 -16.20 13.63 -31.38
CA GLN A 2 -14.79 13.45 -31.13
C GLN A 2 -14.49 13.05 -29.71
N ALA A 3 -15.20 13.63 -28.79
CA ALA A 3 -15.02 13.31 -27.37
C ALA A 3 -15.30 11.83 -27.07
N GLY A 4 -16.33 11.27 -27.71
CA GLY A 4 -16.65 9.87 -27.52
C GLY A 4 -15.56 8.94 -28.04
N THR A 5 -15.00 9.25 -29.19
CA THR A 5 -13.92 8.47 -29.76
C THR A 5 -12.66 8.54 -28.89
N SER A 6 -12.30 9.75 -28.46
CA SER A 6 -11.15 9.94 -27.60
C SER A 6 -11.32 9.20 -26.28
N SER A 7 -12.50 9.25 -25.71
CA SER A 7 -12.82 8.57 -24.49
C SER A 7 -12.68 7.05 -24.63
N GLY A 8 -13.13 6.50 -25.75
CA GLY A 8 -13.01 5.08 -26.03
C GLY A 8 -11.56 4.61 -26.14
N VAL A 9 -10.73 5.37 -26.80
CA VAL A 9 -9.31 5.05 -26.92
C VAL A 9 -8.63 5.10 -25.55
N SER A 10 -8.90 6.13 -24.78
CA SER A 10 -8.33 6.30 -23.47
C SER A 10 -8.71 5.17 -22.51
N LEU A 11 -9.98 4.77 -22.55
CA LEU A 11 -10.48 3.70 -21.72
C LEU A 11 -9.83 2.36 -22.09
N HIS A 12 -9.63 2.12 -23.37
CA HIS A 12 -9.01 0.91 -23.85
C HIS A 12 -7.56 0.79 -23.38
N PHE A 13 -6.83 1.89 -23.48
CA PHE A 13 -5.46 1.95 -23.00
C PHE A 13 -5.38 1.69 -21.48
N PHE A 14 -6.29 2.25 -20.73
CA PHE A 14 -6.36 2.07 -19.30
C PHE A 14 -6.61 0.61 -18.93
N HIS A 15 -7.48 -0.06 -19.64
CA HIS A 15 -7.74 -1.48 -19.43
C HIS A 15 -6.49 -2.33 -19.71
N ALA A 16 -5.75 -2.01 -20.76
CA ALA A 16 -4.54 -2.74 -21.07
C ALA A 16 -3.51 -2.61 -19.96
N ILE A 17 -3.35 -1.41 -19.40
CA ILE A 17 -2.44 -1.19 -18.28
C ILE A 17 -2.91 -1.95 -17.05
N ALA A 18 -4.20 -1.91 -16.75
CA ALA A 18 -4.75 -2.60 -15.60
C ALA A 18 -4.60 -4.12 -15.71
N ALA A 19 -4.68 -4.66 -16.91
CA ALA A 19 -4.52 -6.09 -17.13
C ALA A 19 -3.06 -6.54 -16.99
N MET A 20 -2.10 -5.62 -17.15
CA MET A 20 -0.67 -5.92 -17.12
C MET A 20 0.01 -5.49 -15.83
N ALA A 21 -0.66 -4.74 -14.97
CA ALA A 21 -0.07 -4.15 -13.79
C ALA A 21 -0.85 -4.53 -12.53
N LEU A 22 -0.13 -4.54 -11.42
CA LEU A 22 -0.76 -4.63 -10.11
C LEU A 22 -1.33 -3.26 -9.77
N LEU A 23 -2.54 -3.25 -9.24
CA LEU A 23 -3.16 -2.05 -8.70
C LEU A 23 -3.17 -2.17 -7.19
N ALA A 24 -2.67 -1.16 -6.52
CA ALA A 24 -2.57 -1.20 -5.07
C ALA A 24 -3.01 0.12 -4.47
N SER A 25 -3.58 0.05 -3.28
CA SER A 25 -3.97 1.24 -2.52
C SER A 25 -3.65 1.07 -1.05
N LEU A 26 -3.33 2.20 -0.42
CA LEU A 26 -3.14 2.30 1.03
C LEU A 26 -4.40 2.96 1.58
N GLN A 27 -5.05 2.31 2.52
CA GLN A 27 -6.32 2.77 3.07
C GLN A 27 -6.22 2.84 4.58
N PHE A 28 -6.68 3.97 5.14
CA PHE A 28 -6.72 4.16 6.59
C PHE A 28 -8.15 4.12 7.08
N GLY A 29 -8.37 3.44 8.18
CA GLY A 29 -9.70 3.35 8.78
C GLY A 29 -9.80 2.22 9.79
N ASP A 30 -10.94 1.54 9.78
CA ASP A 30 -11.28 0.50 10.73
C ASP A 30 -11.29 -0.86 10.02
N ASN A 31 -10.31 -1.69 10.32
CA ASN A 31 -10.19 -3.02 9.72
C ASN A 31 -11.32 -3.97 10.18
N ASN A 32 -11.85 -3.76 11.39
CA ASN A 32 -12.89 -4.64 11.91
C ASN A 32 -14.21 -4.47 11.16
N ASN A 33 -14.57 -3.22 10.86
CA ASN A 33 -15.79 -2.91 10.14
C ASN A 33 -15.56 -2.70 8.65
N LYS A 34 -14.32 -2.78 8.21
CA LYS A 34 -13.90 -2.58 6.82
C LYS A 34 -14.37 -1.24 6.27
N ARG A 35 -14.22 -0.19 7.08
CA ARG A 35 -14.57 1.17 6.72
C ARG A 35 -13.32 2.01 6.66
N TYR A 36 -13.04 2.56 5.49
CA TYR A 36 -11.81 3.31 5.24
C TYR A 36 -12.18 4.70 4.76
N SER A 37 -11.58 5.71 5.41
CA SER A 37 -11.90 7.11 5.15
C SER A 37 -10.87 7.81 4.27
N LYS A 38 -9.69 7.23 4.14
CA LYS A 38 -8.62 7.78 3.32
C LYS A 38 -8.02 6.69 2.44
N GLU A 39 -7.69 7.06 1.22
CA GLU A 39 -7.10 6.12 0.28
C GLU A 39 -6.01 6.82 -0.54
N TYR A 40 -4.90 6.13 -0.75
CA TYR A 40 -3.78 6.61 -1.55
C TYR A 40 -3.38 5.55 -2.56
N LEU A 41 -3.10 5.98 -3.78
CA LEU A 41 -2.64 5.07 -4.83
C LEU A 41 -1.20 4.66 -4.54
N VAL A 42 -0.94 3.36 -4.60
CA VAL A 42 0.35 2.76 -4.28
C VAL A 42 1.03 2.27 -5.54
N SER A 43 2.32 2.57 -5.67
CA SER A 43 3.13 2.13 -6.80
C SER A 43 4.07 0.99 -6.44
N ASP A 44 4.42 0.84 -5.17
CA ASP A 44 5.37 -0.19 -4.74
C ASP A 44 5.12 -0.56 -3.29
N VAL A 45 5.20 -1.85 -2.98
CA VAL A 45 5.04 -2.37 -1.63
C VAL A 45 6.15 -3.37 -1.37
N ARG A 46 6.83 -3.21 -0.24
CA ARG A 46 7.85 -4.14 0.21
C ARG A 46 7.61 -4.50 1.66
N CYS A 47 7.54 -5.78 1.94
CA CYS A 47 7.32 -6.27 3.30
C CYS A 47 8.53 -7.08 3.72
N HIS A 48 9.18 -6.66 4.80
CA HIS A 48 10.35 -7.32 5.34
C HIS A 48 9.91 -8.23 6.49
N ILE A 49 9.87 -9.51 6.23
CA ILE A 49 9.44 -10.52 7.19
C ILE A 49 10.67 -11.28 7.66
N GLN A 50 10.86 -11.32 8.95
CA GLN A 50 12.03 -11.93 9.52
C GLN A 50 11.66 -12.73 10.77
N ARG A 51 12.50 -13.69 11.08
CA ARG A 51 12.37 -14.49 12.28
C ARG A 51 13.75 -14.58 12.92
N GLN A 52 13.83 -14.24 14.18
CA GLN A 52 15.06 -14.47 14.91
C GLN A 52 15.28 -15.97 15.07
N HIS A 53 16.52 -16.38 14.99
CA HIS A 53 16.87 -17.78 15.18
C HIS A 53 18.29 -17.87 15.71
N ASN A 54 18.56 -18.91 16.47
CA ASN A 54 19.90 -19.25 16.85
C ASN A 54 20.48 -20.22 15.83
N ARG A 55 21.61 -20.83 16.16
CA ARG A 55 22.36 -21.66 15.25
C ARG A 55 21.54 -22.83 14.65
N PHE A 56 20.55 -23.34 15.36
CA PHE A 56 19.90 -24.59 15.00
C PHE A 56 18.40 -24.49 14.76
N TYR A 57 17.72 -23.54 15.36
CA TYR A 57 16.28 -23.44 15.27
C TYR A 57 15.81 -22.01 15.48
N ALA A 58 14.57 -21.76 15.06
CA ALA A 58 13.95 -20.47 15.25
C ALA A 58 13.59 -20.29 16.72
N ASP A 59 13.96 -19.15 17.32
CA ASP A 59 13.67 -18.86 18.71
C ASP A 59 12.60 -17.78 18.89
N SER A 60 11.95 -17.36 17.79
CA SER A 60 10.82 -16.45 17.85
C SER A 60 9.87 -16.67 16.68
N ASN A 61 8.68 -16.13 16.79
CA ASN A 61 7.73 -16.14 15.69
C ASN A 61 8.20 -15.21 14.57
N ALA A 62 7.74 -15.47 13.36
CA ALA A 62 8.00 -14.60 12.23
C ALA A 62 7.35 -13.24 12.49
N LYS A 63 8.06 -12.17 12.18
CA LYS A 63 7.57 -10.80 12.37
C LYS A 63 7.73 -10.03 11.07
N CYS A 64 6.78 -9.16 10.81
CA CYS A 64 6.95 -8.18 9.76
C CYS A 64 7.63 -6.96 10.40
N GLU A 65 8.93 -6.85 10.17
CA GLU A 65 9.72 -5.79 10.80
C GLU A 65 9.44 -4.43 10.20
N ARG A 66 9.15 -4.40 8.91
CA ARG A 66 8.98 -3.15 8.21
C ARG A 66 8.12 -3.37 6.98
N LEU A 67 7.17 -2.49 6.81
CA LEU A 67 6.37 -2.40 5.61
C LEU A 67 6.75 -1.09 4.91
N GLU A 68 7.28 -1.18 3.70
CA GLU A 68 7.57 0.01 2.90
C GLU A 68 6.54 0.16 1.81
N VAL A 69 5.91 1.31 1.77
CA VAL A 69 4.85 1.59 0.80
C VAL A 69 5.19 2.89 0.09
N THR A 70 5.24 2.84 -1.23
CA THR A 70 5.44 4.03 -2.04
C THR A 70 4.12 4.45 -2.64
N VAL A 71 3.69 5.66 -2.32
CA VAL A 71 2.40 6.19 -2.75
C VAL A 71 2.61 7.39 -3.66
N VAL A 72 1.62 7.64 -4.51
CA VAL A 72 1.54 8.89 -5.24
C VAL A 72 1.22 9.97 -4.21
N ALA A 73 2.05 11.01 -4.15
CA ALA A 73 1.88 12.04 -3.14
C ALA A 73 0.53 12.74 -3.30
N PRO A 74 -0.19 12.95 -2.20
CA PRO A 74 -1.47 13.66 -2.25
C PRO A 74 -1.26 15.13 -2.54
N GLY A 75 -2.37 15.83 -2.79
CA GLY A 75 -2.33 17.27 -3.00
C GLY A 75 -1.85 18.02 -1.78
N LYS A 76 -1.54 19.30 -1.97
CA LYS A 76 -0.99 20.16 -0.91
C LYS A 76 -1.82 20.21 0.36
N ASP A 77 -3.13 20.04 0.21
CA ASP A 77 -4.04 20.20 1.34
C ASP A 77 -4.17 18.93 2.18
N ASP A 78 -3.65 17.82 1.70
CA ASP A 78 -3.69 16.57 2.45
C ASP A 78 -2.35 16.34 3.13
N LEU A 79 -2.29 16.65 4.41
CA LEU A 79 -1.09 16.53 5.21
C LEU A 79 -1.07 15.26 6.07
N THR A 80 -2.00 14.35 5.83
CA THR A 80 -2.18 13.16 6.67
C THR A 80 -0.90 12.34 6.80
N LEU A 81 -0.23 12.07 5.70
CA LEU A 81 0.96 11.21 5.71
C LEU A 81 2.14 11.89 6.39
N ILE A 82 2.34 13.17 6.10
CA ILE A 82 3.41 13.95 6.72
C ILE A 82 3.16 14.09 8.22
N ASP A 83 1.92 14.38 8.58
CA ASP A 83 1.54 14.49 9.98
C ASP A 83 1.72 13.18 10.73
N TRP A 84 1.38 12.08 10.12
CA TRP A 84 1.60 10.76 10.69
C TRP A 84 3.06 10.56 11.07
N TYR A 85 3.96 10.90 10.16
CA TYR A 85 5.39 10.79 10.40
C TYR A 85 5.86 11.75 11.51
N VAL A 86 5.46 13.01 11.41
CA VAL A 86 5.95 14.06 12.33
C VAL A 86 5.41 13.86 13.74
N SER A 87 4.13 13.54 13.89
CA SER A 87 3.51 13.39 15.21
C SER A 87 3.77 12.03 15.84
N GLN A 88 4.27 11.07 15.05
CA GLN A 88 4.45 9.68 15.50
C GLN A 88 3.16 9.07 16.04
N SER A 89 2.03 9.49 15.47
CA SER A 89 0.74 8.97 15.87
C SER A 89 0.53 7.55 15.36
N LEU A 90 -0.41 6.85 15.97
CA LEU A 90 -0.76 5.49 15.58
C LEU A 90 -1.90 5.53 14.59
N MET A 91 -1.77 4.78 13.51
CA MET A 91 -2.82 4.67 12.51
C MET A 91 -3.09 3.22 12.18
N THR A 92 -4.32 2.93 11.88
CA THR A 92 -4.79 1.60 11.51
C THR A 92 -5.28 1.65 10.07
N GLY A 93 -4.98 0.61 9.32
CA GLY A 93 -5.40 0.55 7.93
C GLY A 93 -4.95 -0.71 7.24
N ARG A 94 -4.90 -0.63 5.92
CA ARG A 94 -4.51 -1.77 5.11
C ARG A 94 -3.87 -1.33 3.80
N VAL A 95 -3.11 -2.25 3.21
CA VAL A 95 -2.68 -2.16 1.82
C VAL A 95 -3.39 -3.27 1.06
N VAL A 96 -4.09 -2.90 -0.01
CA VAL A 96 -4.77 -3.86 -0.87
C VAL A 96 -4.05 -3.89 -2.20
N ILE A 97 -3.66 -5.09 -2.64
CA ILE A 97 -2.99 -5.28 -3.92
C ILE A 97 -3.88 -6.19 -4.77
N ALA A 98 -4.42 -5.63 -5.84
CA ALA A 98 -5.22 -6.40 -6.77
C ALA A 98 -4.30 -7.20 -7.67
N MET A 99 -4.28 -8.50 -7.47
CA MET A 99 -3.47 -9.40 -8.27
C MET A 99 -4.21 -9.66 -9.57
N SER A 100 -3.59 -9.27 -10.66
CA SER A 100 -4.15 -9.51 -11.97
C SER A 100 -3.50 -10.73 -12.58
N ASN A 101 -4.28 -11.78 -12.81
CA ASN A 101 -3.82 -12.78 -13.74
C ASN A 101 -4.25 -12.35 -15.15
N GLU A 102 -3.68 -12.96 -16.15
CA GLU A 102 -3.88 -12.56 -17.54
C GLU A 102 -5.33 -12.54 -18.00
N VAL A 103 -6.21 -13.19 -17.30
CA VAL A 103 -7.56 -13.43 -17.80
C VAL A 103 -8.57 -12.52 -17.18
N LYS A 104 -8.47 -12.24 -15.90
CA LYS A 104 -9.42 -11.33 -15.24
C LYS A 104 -8.93 -10.89 -13.86
N LEU A 105 -9.39 -9.72 -13.50
CA LEU A 105 -9.27 -9.21 -12.14
C LEU A 105 -10.45 -9.71 -11.35
N ASP A 106 -10.17 -10.53 -10.38
CA ASP A 106 -11.18 -11.02 -9.46
C ASP A 106 -10.85 -10.50 -8.07
N ALA A 107 -11.85 -10.04 -7.36
CA ALA A 107 -11.69 -9.55 -6.00
C ALA A 107 -11.09 -10.62 -5.08
N SER A 108 -11.32 -11.88 -5.37
CA SER A 108 -10.75 -12.99 -4.61
C SER A 108 -9.24 -13.15 -4.80
N ASP A 109 -8.68 -12.54 -5.84
CA ASP A 109 -7.25 -12.61 -6.11
C ASP A 109 -6.46 -11.45 -5.53
N SER A 110 -7.09 -10.61 -4.73
CA SER A 110 -6.40 -9.51 -4.09
C SER A 110 -5.63 -9.99 -2.86
N LYS A 111 -4.48 -9.36 -2.65
CA LYS A 111 -3.69 -9.56 -1.44
C LYS A 111 -3.96 -8.41 -0.50
N GLU A 112 -4.09 -8.72 0.77
CA GLU A 112 -4.41 -7.71 1.77
C GLU A 112 -3.39 -7.76 2.90
N ILE A 113 -2.85 -6.60 3.25
CA ILE A 113 -1.95 -6.45 4.39
C ILE A 113 -2.64 -5.49 5.36
N LEU A 114 -3.12 -6.02 6.48
CA LEU A 114 -3.76 -5.24 7.53
C LEU A 114 -2.72 -4.84 8.56
N PHE A 115 -2.76 -3.60 9.03
CA PHE A 115 -1.91 -3.16 10.12
C PHE A 115 -2.73 -2.44 11.17
N GLU A 116 -2.36 -2.65 12.43
CA GLU A 116 -3.03 -2.06 13.58
C GLU A 116 -2.02 -1.23 14.38
N ASP A 117 -2.46 -0.05 14.79
CA ASP A 117 -1.67 0.84 15.65
C ASP A 117 -0.25 1.00 15.12
N ALA A 118 -0.15 1.42 13.89
CA ALA A 118 1.11 1.52 13.19
C ALA A 118 1.67 2.93 13.26
N THR A 119 3.00 3.01 13.32
CA THR A 119 3.73 4.27 13.21
C THR A 119 4.42 4.35 11.88
N CYS A 120 4.62 5.55 11.40
CA CYS A 120 5.46 5.83 10.26
C CYS A 120 6.80 6.32 10.79
N PHE A 121 7.84 5.51 10.67
CA PHE A 121 9.14 5.86 11.23
C PHE A 121 10.13 6.34 10.17
N GLY A 122 9.74 6.34 8.92
CA GLY A 122 10.56 6.84 7.83
C GLY A 122 9.70 7.42 6.73
N LEU A 123 10.19 8.49 6.14
CA LEU A 123 9.49 9.17 5.05
C LEU A 123 10.52 9.66 4.05
N LYS A 124 10.35 9.28 2.80
CA LYS A 124 11.18 9.77 1.70
C LYS A 124 10.27 10.37 0.64
N GLU A 125 10.67 11.52 0.12
CA GLU A 125 9.98 12.11 -1.02
C GLU A 125 10.88 11.99 -2.24
N HIS A 126 10.26 11.67 -3.35
CA HIS A 126 10.94 11.57 -4.64
C HIS A 126 10.19 12.41 -5.66
N TYR A 127 10.91 13.26 -6.34
CA TYR A 127 10.35 14.13 -7.37
C TYR A 127 10.82 13.66 -8.73
N ASP A 128 9.89 13.19 -9.55
CA ASP A 128 10.18 12.85 -10.92
C ASP A 128 10.00 14.11 -11.77
N ILE A 129 11.10 14.76 -12.06
CA ILE A 129 11.11 16.01 -12.79
C ILE A 129 10.58 15.81 -14.21
N THR A 130 10.93 14.69 -14.82
CA THR A 130 10.52 14.40 -16.20
C THR A 130 9.02 14.09 -16.28
N GLY A 131 8.52 13.28 -15.35
CA GLY A 131 7.12 12.89 -15.35
C GLY A 131 6.21 13.83 -14.58
N GLY A 132 6.76 14.78 -13.84
CA GLY A 132 5.98 15.71 -13.05
C GLY A 132 5.28 15.06 -11.87
N ARG A 133 5.77 13.94 -11.38
CA ARG A 133 5.15 13.21 -10.27
C ARG A 133 5.95 13.36 -9.00
N ARG A 134 5.22 13.44 -7.92
CA ARG A 134 5.81 13.40 -6.58
C ARG A 134 5.38 12.12 -5.91
N MET A 135 6.34 11.34 -5.45
CA MET A 135 6.12 10.06 -4.79
C MET A 135 6.60 10.15 -3.35
N MET A 136 5.96 9.40 -2.48
CA MET A 136 6.35 9.32 -1.09
C MET A 136 6.53 7.86 -0.70
N THR A 137 7.66 7.54 -0.08
CA THR A 137 7.89 6.19 0.45
C THR A 137 7.79 6.24 1.96
N LEU A 138 6.90 5.46 2.50
CA LEU A 138 6.61 5.38 3.92
C LEU A 138 7.19 4.10 4.48
N SER A 139 7.89 4.21 5.61
CA SER A 139 8.36 3.04 6.36
C SER A 139 7.45 2.89 7.57
N ILE A 140 6.74 1.78 7.62
CA ILE A 140 5.66 1.55 8.57
C ILE A 140 6.02 0.39 9.49
N ALA A 141 5.81 0.57 10.78
CA ALA A 141 5.94 -0.50 11.77
C ALA A 141 4.64 -0.57 12.57
N ALA A 142 4.13 -1.77 12.75
CA ALA A 142 2.86 -1.97 13.43
C ALA A 142 3.01 -2.95 14.58
N SER A 143 2.16 -2.79 15.60
CA SER A 143 2.11 -3.72 16.72
C SER A 143 1.56 -5.07 16.29
N ALA A 144 0.67 -5.08 15.32
CA ALA A 144 0.11 -6.31 14.76
C ALA A 144 -0.09 -6.11 13.25
N MET A 145 0.23 -7.13 12.49
CA MET A 145 0.11 -7.11 11.05
C MET A 145 -0.44 -8.44 10.58
N THR A 146 -1.40 -8.41 9.69
CA THR A 146 -2.03 -9.60 9.12
C THR A 146 -1.84 -9.57 7.62
N ILE A 147 -1.20 -10.60 7.08
CA ILE A 147 -0.97 -10.72 5.64
C ILE A 147 -1.72 -11.94 5.16
N ASP A 148 -2.74 -11.71 4.33
CA ASP A 148 -3.58 -12.78 3.78
C ASP A 148 -4.10 -13.72 4.87
N HIS A 149 -4.62 -13.15 5.95
CA HIS A 149 -5.20 -13.85 7.10
C HIS A 149 -4.17 -14.53 8.01
N VAL A 150 -2.87 -14.36 7.76
CA VAL A 150 -1.83 -14.85 8.66
C VAL A 150 -1.33 -13.70 9.52
N GLU A 151 -1.39 -13.87 10.81
CA GLU A 151 -1.06 -12.83 11.77
C GLU A 151 0.42 -12.84 12.13
N PHE A 152 1.02 -11.65 12.12
CA PHE A 152 2.42 -11.44 12.51
C PHE A 152 2.44 -10.51 13.71
N LYS A 153 2.93 -10.99 14.82
CA LYS A 153 3.01 -10.20 16.07
C LYS A 153 4.44 -10.05 16.55
#